data_35403adb1e07093853e7a7bbc22278e8
#
_entry.id   35403adb1e07093853e7a7bbc22278e8
#
_cell.length_a   1.000
_cell.length_b   1.000
_cell.length_c   1.000
_cell.angle_alpha   90.00
_cell.angle_beta   90.00
_cell.angle_gamma   90.00
#
_symmetry.space_group_name_H-M   'P 1'
#
loop_
_entity.id
_entity.type
_entity.pdbx_description
1 polymer ?
#
loop_
_entity_poly.entity_id
_entity_poly.type
_entity_poly.pdbx_seq_one_letter_code
_entity_poly.pdbx_strand_id
1 'polypeptide(L)' 'MMCVNFISTDQNVHYAVACLKRNTFAEIEEKLYQQYPKYRDTNNSVLANGREVLRFKTISENNIGNGLPVTLIVPS' A
#
# COMPACT_ATOMS: atom_id res chain seq x y z
N MET A 1 -3.16 11.53 12.28
CA MET A 1 -3.29 11.14 10.85
C MET A 1 -1.92 10.95 10.25
N MET A 2 -1.78 9.97 9.39
CA MET A 2 -0.53 9.67 8.72
C MET A 2 -0.78 9.38 7.24
N CYS A 3 0.29 9.27 6.47
CA CYS A 3 0.21 8.95 5.05
C CYS A 3 1.02 7.69 4.74
N VAL A 4 0.50 6.89 3.82
CA VAL A 4 1.24 5.78 3.23
C VAL A 4 1.45 6.12 1.76
N ASN A 5 2.70 6.08 1.31
CA ASN A 5 3.04 6.39 -0.07
C ASN A 5 3.17 5.10 -0.88
N PHE A 6 2.31 4.91 -1.86
CA PHE A 6 2.39 3.77 -2.77
C PHE A 6 3.26 4.12 -3.97
N ILE A 7 4.21 3.24 -4.28
CA ILE A 7 5.05 3.35 -5.48
C ILE A 7 5.02 2.00 -6.16
N SER A 8 4.65 1.97 -7.45
CA SER A 8 4.59 0.71 -8.19
C SER A 8 5.90 0.45 -8.95
N THR A 9 6.17 -0.84 -9.17
CA THR A 9 7.37 -1.24 -9.93
C THR A 9 7.27 -0.88 -11.40
N ASP A 10 6.07 -0.70 -11.93
CA ASP A 10 5.87 -0.26 -13.32
C ASP A 10 5.94 1.27 -13.46
N GLN A 11 6.19 1.97 -12.35
CA GLN A 11 6.35 3.42 -12.30
C GLN A 11 5.09 4.22 -12.66
N ASN A 12 3.94 3.58 -12.69
CA ASN A 12 2.67 4.25 -13.01
C ASN A 12 1.91 4.74 -11.78
N VAL A 13 2.30 4.30 -10.59
CA VAL A 13 1.66 4.71 -9.35
C VAL A 13 2.68 5.42 -8.46
N HIS A 14 2.31 6.61 -8.04
CA HIS A 14 3.00 7.34 -6.98
C HIS A 14 1.91 8.10 -6.25
N TYR A 15 1.34 7.48 -5.23
CA TYR A 15 0.10 7.95 -4.63
C TYR A 15 0.16 7.87 -3.11
N ALA A 16 -0.13 8.99 -2.45
CA ALA A 16 -0.16 9.06 -0.98
C ALA A 16 -1.60 8.89 -0.51
N VAL A 17 -1.80 8.01 0.45
CA VAL A 17 -3.11 7.74 1.04
C VAL A 17 -3.08 8.15 2.51
N ALA A 18 -3.98 9.06 2.89
CA ALA A 18 -4.16 9.44 4.29
C ALA A 18 -4.84 8.30 5.05
N CYS A 19 -4.34 8.00 6.23
CA CYS A 19 -4.86 6.89 7.03
C CYS A 19 -4.58 7.08 8.51
N LEU A 20 -5.10 6.15 9.31
CA LEU A 20 -4.82 6.05 10.74
C LEU A 20 -4.01 4.78 10.98
N LYS A 21 -3.17 4.78 12.02
CA LYS A 21 -2.37 3.60 12.38
C LYS A 21 -3.21 2.35 12.61
N ARG A 22 -4.44 2.52 13.06
CA ARG A 22 -5.37 1.42 13.36
C ARG A 22 -6.08 0.86 12.14
N ASN A 23 -5.97 1.52 11.00
CA ASN A 23 -6.54 0.97 9.77
C ASN A 23 -5.79 -0.30 9.37
N THR A 24 -6.51 -1.29 8.84
CA THR A 24 -5.84 -2.44 8.24
C THR A 24 -5.25 -2.02 6.90
N PHE A 25 -4.22 -2.72 6.47
CA PHE A 25 -3.61 -2.40 5.18
C PHE A 25 -4.59 -2.62 4.03
N ALA A 26 -5.47 -3.62 4.14
CA ALA A 26 -6.50 -3.87 3.12
C ALA A 26 -7.40 -2.65 2.90
N GLU A 27 -7.74 -1.92 3.95
CA GLU A 27 -8.53 -0.71 3.84
C GLU A 27 -7.81 0.38 3.04
N ILE A 28 -6.51 0.51 3.26
CA ILE A 28 -5.69 1.49 2.54
C ILE A 28 -5.52 1.08 1.09
N GLU A 29 -5.29 -0.20 0.86
CA GLU A 29 -5.13 -0.75 -0.48
C GLU A 29 -6.41 -0.56 -1.30
N GLU A 30 -7.57 -0.67 -0.68
CA GLU A 30 -8.84 -0.43 -1.35
C GLU A 30 -8.94 1.01 -1.86
N LYS A 31 -8.46 1.98 -1.08
CA LYS A 31 -8.43 3.37 -1.54
C LYS A 31 -7.53 3.54 -2.76
N LEU A 32 -6.40 2.82 -2.78
CA LEU A 32 -5.51 2.83 -3.94
C LEU A 32 -6.23 2.30 -5.18
N TYR A 33 -6.97 1.20 -5.03
CA TYR A 33 -7.66 0.57 -6.17
C TYR A 33 -8.86 1.38 -6.65
N GLN A 34 -9.44 2.20 -5.80
CA GLN A 34 -10.48 3.15 -6.26
C GLN A 34 -9.90 4.20 -7.19
N GLN A 35 -8.65 4.59 -6.96
CA GLN A 35 -7.96 5.58 -7.78
C GLN A 35 -7.32 4.95 -9.02
N TYR A 36 -6.88 3.70 -8.91
CA TYR A 36 -6.20 2.96 -9.97
C TYR A 36 -6.85 1.59 -10.15
N PRO A 37 -8.07 1.54 -10.73
CA PRO A 37 -8.86 0.29 -10.75
C PRO A 37 -8.18 -0.88 -11.45
N LYS A 38 -7.28 -0.61 -12.41
CA LYS A 38 -6.63 -1.69 -13.16
C LYS A 38 -5.79 -2.61 -12.26
N TYR A 39 -5.33 -2.11 -11.12
CA TYR A 39 -4.50 -2.92 -10.22
C TYR A 39 -5.31 -3.84 -9.32
N ARG A 40 -6.62 -3.65 -9.26
CA ARG A 40 -7.47 -4.55 -8.48
C ARG A 40 -7.46 -5.96 -9.04
N ASP A 41 -7.36 -6.08 -10.36
CA ASP A 41 -7.43 -7.36 -11.06
C ASP A 41 -6.06 -8.00 -11.29
N THR A 42 -4.99 -7.34 -10.87
CA THR A 42 -3.65 -7.90 -10.98
C THR A 42 -3.24 -8.54 -9.65
N ASN A 43 -2.40 -9.56 -9.73
CA ASN A 43 -1.95 -10.29 -8.56
C ASN A 43 -0.70 -9.62 -7.99
N ASN A 44 -0.89 -8.49 -7.35
CA ASN A 44 0.20 -7.66 -6.85
C ASN A 44 0.70 -8.14 -5.49
N SER A 45 1.99 -7.95 -5.24
CA SER A 45 2.58 -8.08 -3.91
C SER A 45 2.90 -6.69 -3.38
N VAL A 46 2.90 -6.53 -2.07
CA VAL A 46 3.18 -5.24 -1.44
C VAL A 46 4.29 -5.41 -0.43
N LEU A 47 5.32 -4.59 -0.53
CA LEU A 47 6.47 -4.63 0.37
C LEU A 47 6.63 -3.30 1.10
N ALA A 48 6.97 -3.38 2.38
CA ALA A 48 7.36 -2.23 3.19
C ALA A 48 8.61 -2.61 3.96
N ASN A 49 9.66 -1.79 3.86
CA ASN A 49 10.96 -2.07 4.50
C ASN A 49 11.52 -3.44 4.11
N GLY A 50 11.30 -3.86 2.86
CA GLY A 50 11.79 -5.15 2.38
C GLY A 50 11.02 -6.36 2.88
N ARG A 51 9.90 -6.14 3.58
CA ARG A 51 9.06 -7.21 4.10
C ARG A 51 7.70 -7.18 3.41
N GLU A 52 7.12 -8.35 3.19
CA GLU A 52 5.77 -8.45 2.66
C GLU A 52 4.78 -7.89 3.68
N VAL A 53 3.89 -7.03 3.21
CA VAL A 53 2.86 -6.43 4.05
C VAL A 53 1.75 -7.46 4.30
N LEU A 54 1.33 -7.55 5.55
CA LEU A 54 0.22 -8.41 5.95
C LEU A 54 -1.07 -7.58 5.85
N ARG A 55 -1.86 -7.86 4.81
CA ARG A 55 -3.00 -7.01 4.43
C ARG A 55 -4.08 -6.92 5.50
N PHE A 56 -4.24 -7.96 6.31
CA PHE A 56 -5.29 -8.00 7.33
C PHE A 56 -4.81 -7.51 8.69
N LYS A 57 -3.55 -7.08 8.78
CA LYS A 57 -3.01 -6.43 9.96
C LYS A 57 -3.06 -4.92 9.79
N THR A 58 -3.00 -4.21 10.91
CA THR A 58 -3.04 -2.74 10.87
C THR A 58 -1.73 -2.17 10.34
N ILE A 59 -1.77 -0.90 9.98
CA ILE A 59 -0.58 -0.15 9.57
C ILE A 59 0.48 -0.21 10.69
N SER A 60 0.04 -0.02 11.94
CA SER A 60 0.94 -0.11 13.09
C SER A 60 1.55 -1.50 13.25
N GLU A 61 0.75 -2.54 13.08
CA GLU A 61 1.23 -3.92 13.19
C GLU A 61 2.21 -4.30 12.06
N ASN A 62 2.12 -3.62 10.93
CA ASN A 62 3.05 -3.81 9.82
C ASN A 62 4.32 -2.95 9.97
N ASN A 63 4.43 -2.18 11.04
CA ASN A 63 5.55 -1.27 11.29
C ASN A 63 5.76 -0.25 10.18
N ILE A 64 4.67 0.24 9.61
CA ILE A 64 4.72 1.26 8.56
C ILE A 64 4.61 2.62 9.22
N GLY A 65 5.68 3.41 9.13
CA GLY A 65 5.71 4.75 9.69
C GLY A 65 5.10 5.78 8.75
N ASN A 66 4.87 6.97 9.28
CA ASN A 66 4.31 8.07 8.51
C ASN A 66 5.24 8.44 7.35
N GLY A 67 4.70 8.48 6.15
CA GLY A 67 5.45 8.85 4.95
C GLY A 67 6.34 7.75 4.39
N LEU A 68 6.34 6.56 5.00
CA LEU A 68 7.17 5.45 4.53
C LEU A 68 6.68 4.99 3.16
N PRO A 69 7.57 4.85 2.17
CA PRO A 69 7.17 4.32 0.86
C PRO A 69 6.86 2.83 0.95
N VAL A 70 5.77 2.45 0.29
CA VAL A 70 5.33 1.07 0.20
C VAL A 70 5.35 0.69 -1.28
N THR A 71 6.03 -0.40 -1.60
CA THR A 71 6.23 -0.81 -2.99
C THR A 71 5.15 -1.78 -3.42
N LEU A 72 4.42 -1.41 -4.48
CA LEU A 72 3.46 -2.29 -5.13
C LEU A 72 4.19 -3.00 -6.25
N ILE A 73 4.39 -4.32 -6.11
CA ILE A 73 5.08 -5.12 -7.11
C ILE A 73 4.02 -5.62 -8.10
N VAL A 74 4.08 -5.07 -9.31
CA VAL A 74 3.12 -5.39 -10.36
C VAL A 74 3.68 -6.54 -11.20
N PRO A 75 2.92 -7.62 -11.42
CA PRO A 75 3.41 -8.73 -12.25
C PRO A 75 3.65 -8.27 -13.69
N SER A 76 4.72 -8.77 -14.26
CA SER A 76 5.06 -8.45 -15.66
C SER A 76 4.36 -9.36 -16.65
#